data_2261a4c3c5ff24cfb2ed28ce1eaa3564
#
_entry.id   2261a4c3c5ff24cfb2ed28ce1eaa3564
#
_cell.length_a   1.000
_cell.length_b   1.000
_cell.length_c   1.000
_cell.angle_alpha   90.00
_cell.angle_beta   90.00
_cell.angle_gamma   90.00
#
_symmetry.space_group_name_H-M   'P 1'
#
loop_
_entity.id
_entity.type
_entity.pdbx_description
1 polymer ?
#
loop_
_entity_poly.entity_id
_entity_poly.type
_entity_poly.pdbx_seq_one_letter_code
_entity_poly.pdbx_strand_id
1 'polypeptide(L)' 'MNNQSTEHKIGDVVILKSGGPPMTVHSIGDYPNQGLNPGVLCVWFVNAKRVEDVFHPNTLERYEI' A
#
# COMPACT_ATOMS: atom_id res chain seq x y z
N MET A 1 -15.82 13.60 7.52
CA MET A 1 -15.38 13.13 7.45
C MET A 1 -14.45 12.68 7.67
N ASN A 2 -14.08 12.32 7.88
CA ASN A 2 -13.21 11.95 8.05
C ASN A 2 -12.43 11.45 7.53
N ASN A 3 -12.03 11.46 7.25
CA ASN A 3 -11.35 10.97 6.71
C ASN A 3 -10.12 10.52 6.92
N GLN A 4 -9.86 10.23 7.60
CA GLN A 4 -8.72 9.75 7.70
C GLN A 4 -8.55 8.43 7.40
N SER A 5 -9.51 7.84 7.05
CA SER A 5 -9.45 6.48 6.63
C SER A 5 -8.96 6.44 5.21
N THR A 6 -8.18 5.44 4.90
CA THR A 6 -7.76 5.23 3.55
C THR A 6 -8.83 4.44 2.84
N GLU A 7 -8.88 4.56 1.54
CA GLU A 7 -9.80 3.78 0.73
C GLU A 7 -9.32 2.35 0.54
N HIS A 8 -8.11 2.04 0.95
CA HIS A 8 -7.53 0.73 0.74
C HIS A 8 -7.84 -0.16 1.94
N LYS A 9 -7.94 -1.46 1.68
CA LYS A 9 -8.22 -2.44 2.71
C LYS A 9 -7.21 -3.56 2.61
N ILE A 10 -6.99 -4.23 3.73
CA ILE A 10 -6.11 -5.40 3.73
C ILE A 10 -6.65 -6.40 2.73
N GLY A 11 -5.77 -6.90 1.87
CA GLY A 11 -6.14 -7.83 0.81
C GLY A 11 -6.37 -7.18 -0.53
N ASP A 12 -6.49 -5.87 -0.59
CA ASP A 12 -6.65 -5.20 -1.88
C ASP A 12 -5.39 -5.32 -2.69
N VAL A 13 -5.54 -5.34 -4.01
CA VAL A 13 -4.41 -5.28 -4.91
C VAL A 13 -4.31 -3.85 -5.40
N VAL A 14 -3.13 -3.26 -5.25
CA VAL A 14 -2.91 -1.86 -5.56
C VAL A 14 -1.63 -1.71 -6.37
N ILE A 15 -1.47 -0.55 -6.94
CA ILE A 15 -0.29 -0.22 -7.70
C ILE A 15 0.05 1.23 -7.40
N LEU A 16 1.33 1.58 -7.46
CA LEU A 16 1.71 2.97 -7.33
C LEU A 16 1.15 3.75 -8.51
N LYS A 17 0.69 4.95 -8.26
CA LYS A 17 0.12 5.78 -9.33
C LYS A 17 1.13 6.04 -10.44
N SER A 18 2.41 6.01 -10.10
CA SER A 18 3.47 6.20 -11.08
C SER A 18 3.81 4.94 -11.85
N GLY A 19 3.20 3.81 -11.51
CA GLY A 19 3.46 2.54 -12.18
C GLY A 19 4.20 1.60 -11.26
N GLY A 20 4.59 0.45 -11.80
CA GLY A 20 5.31 -0.56 -11.04
C GLY A 20 4.50 -1.84 -10.93
N PRO A 21 4.94 -2.79 -10.12
CA PRO A 21 4.25 -4.07 -10.01
C PRO A 21 2.98 -3.96 -9.18
N PRO A 22 1.99 -4.79 -9.44
CA PRO A 22 0.85 -4.89 -8.53
C PRO A 22 1.33 -5.42 -7.18
N MET A 23 0.71 -4.91 -6.12
CA MET A 23 1.10 -5.25 -4.76
C MET A 23 -0.16 -5.57 -3.98
N THR A 24 -0.02 -6.38 -2.93
CA THR A 24 -1.15 -6.70 -2.05
C THR A 24 -1.00 -5.91 -0.76
N VAL A 25 -2.06 -5.27 -0.34
CA VAL A 25 -2.08 -4.57 0.95
C VAL A 25 -2.06 -5.62 2.06
N HIS A 26 -1.02 -5.58 2.88
CA HIS A 26 -0.83 -6.56 3.93
C HIS A 26 -1.30 -6.02 5.28
N SER A 27 -1.03 -4.75 5.55
CA SER A 27 -1.53 -4.15 6.78
C SER A 27 -1.59 -2.64 6.59
N ILE A 28 -2.39 -2.00 7.43
CA ILE A 28 -2.55 -0.55 7.42
C ILE A 28 -2.41 -0.11 8.86
N GLY A 29 -1.55 0.85 9.11
CA GLY A 29 -1.34 1.28 10.47
C GLY A 29 -0.51 2.54 10.56
N ASP A 30 0.06 2.74 11.73
CA ASP A 30 0.79 3.94 12.03
C ASP A 30 2.28 3.63 11.91
N TYR A 31 2.96 4.37 11.07
CA TYR A 31 4.38 4.15 10.83
C TYR A 31 5.13 5.46 11.07
N PRO A 32 5.27 5.85 12.32
CA PRO A 32 5.86 7.15 12.63
C PRO A 32 7.31 7.29 12.21
N ASN A 33 8.06 6.19 12.18
CA ASN A 33 9.45 6.26 11.73
C ASN A 33 9.56 6.70 10.28
N GLN A 34 8.50 6.56 9.52
CA GLN A 34 8.49 6.94 8.12
C GLN A 34 7.59 8.14 7.87
N GLY A 35 7.04 8.70 8.95
CA GLY A 35 6.17 9.85 8.82
C GLY A 35 4.84 9.54 8.19
N LEU A 36 4.39 8.29 8.25
CA LEU A 36 3.16 7.86 7.60
C LEU A 36 2.12 7.49 8.65
N ASN A 37 0.97 8.16 8.59
CA ASN A 37 -0.13 7.91 9.49
C ASN A 37 -1.44 8.25 8.75
N PRO A 38 -2.11 7.28 8.16
CA PRO A 38 -1.73 5.87 8.14
C PRO A 38 -0.71 5.57 7.06
N GLY A 39 0.01 4.50 7.26
CA GLY A 39 0.85 3.93 6.23
C GLY A 39 0.24 2.63 5.74
N VAL A 40 0.49 2.27 4.50
CA VAL A 40 -0.03 1.06 3.88
C VAL A 40 1.14 0.16 3.57
N LEU A 41 1.21 -0.97 4.27
CA LEU A 41 2.27 -1.94 4.03
C LEU A 41 1.83 -2.85 2.90
N CYS A 42 2.58 -2.82 1.82
CA CYS A 42 2.29 -3.61 0.63
C CYS A 42 3.36 -4.65 0.41
N VAL A 43 2.96 -5.78 -0.14
CA VAL A 43 3.85 -6.92 -0.38
C VAL A 43 3.73 -7.31 -1.84
N TRP A 44 4.86 -7.62 -2.44
CA TRP A 44 4.86 -8.14 -3.81
C TRP A 44 6.07 -9.06 -3.97
N PHE A 45 6.19 -9.67 -5.12
CA PHE A 45 7.26 -10.63 -5.37
C PHE A 45 8.13 -10.18 -6.52
N VAL A 46 9.44 -10.32 -6.34
CA VAL A 46 10.40 -10.07 -7.40
C VAL A 46 11.27 -11.32 -7.48
N ASN A 47 11.22 -11.99 -8.63
CA ASN A 47 12.01 -13.22 -8.82
C ASN A 47 11.74 -14.22 -7.69
N ALA A 48 10.48 -14.38 -7.34
CA ALA A 48 10.03 -15.31 -6.31
C ALA A 48 10.44 -14.92 -4.90
N LYS A 49 10.98 -13.73 -4.70
CA LYS A 49 11.31 -13.25 -3.38
C LYS A 49 10.26 -12.27 -2.92
N ARG A 50 9.84 -12.41 -1.67
CA ARG A 50 8.86 -11.52 -1.08
C ARG A 50 9.52 -10.20 -0.73
N VAL A 51 8.93 -9.11 -1.19
CA VAL A 51 9.41 -7.76 -0.91
C VAL A 51 8.25 -7.00 -0.29
N GLU A 52 8.55 -6.13 0.65
CA GLU A 52 7.50 -5.31 1.26
C GLU A 52 8.01 -3.92 1.51
N ASP A 53 7.11 -2.97 1.57
CA ASP A 53 7.45 -1.59 1.90
C ASP A 53 6.17 -0.88 2.32
N VAL A 54 6.33 0.26 2.96
CA VAL A 54 5.21 1.06 3.46
C VAL A 54 5.06 2.29 2.57
N PHE A 55 3.84 2.56 2.16
CA PHE A 55 3.54 3.65 1.25
C PHE A 55 2.50 4.58 1.84
N HIS A 56 2.54 5.85 1.43
CA HIS A 56 1.48 6.77 1.73
C HIS A 56 0.24 6.36 0.92
N PRO A 57 -0.94 6.30 1.55
CA PRO A 57 -2.12 5.80 0.83
C PRO A 57 -2.45 6.59 -0.43
N ASN A 58 -2.12 7.87 -0.46
CA ASN A 58 -2.44 8.67 -1.64
C ASN A 58 -1.53 8.39 -2.83
N THR A 59 -0.47 7.61 -2.65
CA THR A 59 0.41 7.24 -3.76
C THR A 59 -0.05 5.96 -4.44
N LEU A 60 -1.08 5.33 -3.92
CA LEU A 60 -1.56 4.04 -4.40
C LEU A 60 -2.92 4.19 -5.05
N GLU A 61 -3.20 3.35 -6.02
CA GLU A 61 -4.53 3.26 -6.58
C GLU A 61 -4.87 1.78 -6.73
N ARG A 62 -6.15 1.49 -6.76
CA ARG A 62 -6.59 0.12 -6.90
C ARG A 62 -6.16 -0.40 -8.27
N TYR A 63 -5.61 -1.61 -8.26
CA TYR A 63 -5.21 -2.25 -9.49
C TYR A 63 -6.39 -3.07 -9.99
N GLU A 64 -6.89 -2.74 -11.16
CA GLU A 64 -8.02 -3.44 -11.74
C GLU A 64 -7.62 -3.97 -13.10
N ILE A 65 -8.07 -5.15 -13.37
CA ILE A 65 -7.75 -5.84 -14.62
C ILE A 65 -8.86 -5.63 -15.63
#